data_b2b4d33ee2582793ec0e584ae9b50d81
#
_entry.id   b2b4d33ee2582793ec0e584ae9b50d81
#
_cell.length_a   1.000
_cell.length_b   1.000
_cell.length_c   1.000
_cell.angle_alpha   90.00
_cell.angle_beta   90.00
_cell.angle_gamma   90.00
#
_symmetry.space_group_name_H-M   'P 1'
#
loop_
_entity.id
_entity.type
_entity.pdbx_description
1 polymer ?
#
loop_
_entity_poly.entity_id
_entity_poly.type
_entity_poly.pdbx_seq_one_letter_code
_entity_poly.pdbx_strand_id
1 'polypeptide(L)'
;MQIIFEADREADKAAAVARMESVHPLIAIAAQHGLVLEEADIKTAFLLSRTPADAALIYVIPPMGFECSSEQARQIWLLKALLYGLRLSPKGWNGTFYVYLL
;
A
#
# COMPACT_ATOMS: atom_id res chain seq x y z
N MET A 1 11.18 -3.85 -12.71
CA MET A 1 9.95 -4.68 -12.64
C MET A 1 8.86 -4.01 -13.45
N GLN A 2 8.21 -4.72 -14.33
CA GLN A 2 7.14 -4.19 -15.17
C GLN A 2 5.81 -4.83 -14.79
N ILE A 3 4.78 -4.01 -14.62
CA ILE A 3 3.42 -4.45 -14.35
C ILE A 3 2.74 -4.72 -15.70
N ILE A 4 2.20 -5.91 -15.89
CA ILE A 4 1.67 -6.37 -17.18
C ILE A 4 0.18 -6.08 -17.32
N PHE A 5 -0.55 -5.83 -16.22
CA PHE A 5 -2.00 -5.81 -16.26
C PHE A 5 -2.59 -4.41 -16.15
N GLU A 6 -3.59 -4.11 -17.00
CA GLU A 6 -4.27 -2.81 -17.01
C GLU A 6 -5.17 -2.57 -15.79
N ALA A 7 -5.53 -3.61 -15.06
CA ALA A 7 -6.38 -3.50 -13.88
C ALA A 7 -5.86 -2.50 -12.83
N ASP A 8 -4.53 -2.35 -12.71
CA ASP A 8 -3.95 -1.36 -11.81
C ASP A 8 -4.14 0.08 -12.31
N ARG A 9 -4.34 0.29 -13.61
CA ARG A 9 -4.55 1.64 -14.18
C ARG A 9 -5.92 2.21 -13.82
N GLU A 10 -6.92 1.36 -13.69
CA GLU A 10 -8.30 1.72 -13.35
C GLU A 10 -8.57 1.66 -11.84
N ALA A 11 -7.61 1.19 -11.04
CA ALA A 11 -7.76 1.11 -9.61
C ALA A 11 -8.03 2.48 -8.99
N ASP A 12 -8.99 2.52 -8.10
CA ASP A 12 -9.31 3.71 -7.33
C ASP A 12 -8.10 4.12 -6.47
N LYS A 13 -7.63 5.32 -6.66
CA LYS A 13 -6.44 5.88 -6.00
C LYS A 13 -6.70 6.40 -4.60
N ALA A 14 -7.90 6.22 -4.07
CA ALA A 14 -8.28 6.79 -2.79
C ALA A 14 -7.41 6.26 -1.65
N ALA A 15 -6.54 7.11 -1.13
CA ALA A 15 -5.82 6.91 0.11
C ALA A 15 -6.24 7.98 1.10
N ALA A 16 -6.51 7.59 2.34
CA ALA A 16 -6.70 8.55 3.41
C ALA A 16 -5.35 9.15 3.79
N VAL A 17 -5.18 10.43 3.53
CA VAL A 17 -4.01 11.21 3.96
C VAL A 17 -4.50 12.28 4.93
N ALA A 18 -3.83 12.42 6.07
CA ALA A 18 -4.15 13.45 7.04
C ALA A 18 -3.94 14.84 6.42
N ARG A 19 -4.94 15.70 6.55
CA ARG A 19 -4.85 17.10 6.12
C ARG A 19 -4.33 17.95 7.26
N MET A 20 -3.58 19.00 6.93
CA MET A 20 -3.08 19.94 7.94
C MET A 20 -4.21 20.62 8.71
N GLU A 21 -5.35 20.86 8.04
CA GLU A 21 -6.55 21.41 8.69
C GLU A 21 -7.12 20.51 9.79
N SER A 22 -6.81 19.21 9.77
CA SER A 22 -7.18 18.26 10.83
C SER A 22 -6.09 18.14 11.89
N VAL A 23 -4.83 18.25 11.51
CA VAL A 23 -3.67 18.13 12.43
C VAL A 23 -3.58 19.33 13.38
N HIS A 24 -3.74 20.55 12.88
CA HIS A 24 -3.66 21.75 13.70
C HIS A 24 -4.68 21.79 14.84
N PRO A 25 -5.99 21.53 14.62
CA PRO A 25 -6.95 21.42 15.73
C PRO A 25 -6.62 20.31 16.72
N LEU A 26 -6.08 19.17 16.26
CA LEU A 26 -5.67 18.08 17.14
C LEU A 26 -4.56 18.52 18.10
N ILE A 27 -3.56 19.23 17.60
CA ILE A 27 -2.47 19.78 18.42
C ILE A 27 -3.02 20.79 19.44
N ALA A 28 -3.95 21.66 19.03
CA ALA A 28 -4.57 22.65 19.92
C ALA A 28 -5.36 21.98 21.05
N ILE A 29 -6.14 20.94 20.74
CA ILE A 29 -6.90 20.17 21.72
C ILE A 29 -5.95 19.47 22.68
N ALA A 30 -4.90 18.84 22.18
CA ALA A 30 -3.91 18.17 23.00
C ALA A 30 -3.23 19.15 23.99
N ALA A 31 -2.86 20.34 23.52
CA ALA A 31 -2.27 21.37 24.36
C ALA A 31 -3.24 21.87 25.42
N GLN A 32 -4.51 22.08 25.06
CA GLN A 32 -5.54 22.56 25.99
C GLN A 32 -5.83 21.55 27.11
N HIS A 33 -5.81 20.27 26.80
CA HIS A 33 -6.15 19.18 27.75
C HIS A 33 -4.93 18.49 28.36
N GLY A 34 -3.73 18.95 28.08
CA GLY A 34 -2.49 18.35 28.57
C GLY A 34 -2.26 16.91 28.07
N LEU A 35 -2.74 16.61 26.86
CA LEU A 35 -2.59 15.30 26.24
C LEU A 35 -1.21 15.15 25.59
N VAL A 36 -0.67 13.95 25.66
CA VAL A 36 0.56 13.61 24.94
C VAL A 36 0.21 13.18 23.52
N LEU A 37 0.91 13.76 22.54
CA LEU A 37 0.82 13.34 21.15
C LEU A 37 1.91 12.30 20.87
N GLU A 38 1.51 11.22 20.25
CA GLU A 38 2.42 10.19 19.77
C GLU A 38 2.27 10.05 18.26
N GLU A 39 3.36 9.76 17.58
CA GLU A 39 3.35 9.41 16.17
C GLU A 39 3.91 8.01 15.98
N ALA A 40 3.42 7.31 14.99
CA ALA A 40 3.91 6.00 14.60
C ALA A 40 4.04 5.93 13.07
N ASP A 41 5.12 5.30 12.61
CA ASP A 41 5.34 4.99 11.21
C ASP A 41 5.48 3.49 11.02
N ILE A 42 4.77 2.96 10.03
CA ILE A 42 4.79 1.53 9.73
C ILE A 42 5.72 1.30 8.55
N LYS A 43 6.85 0.69 8.82
CA LYS A 43 7.80 0.31 7.78
C LYS A 43 7.18 -0.70 6.81
N THR A 44 7.44 -0.51 5.53
CA THR A 44 6.98 -1.42 4.47
C THR A 44 5.47 -1.68 4.48
N ALA A 45 4.67 -0.68 4.81
CA ALA A 45 3.22 -0.79 5.00
C ALA A 45 2.52 -1.54 3.86
N PHE A 46 2.82 -1.20 2.61
CA PHE A 46 2.19 -1.84 1.47
C PHE A 46 2.52 -3.32 1.34
N LEU A 47 3.74 -3.72 1.69
CA LEU A 47 4.15 -5.13 1.66
C LEU A 47 3.46 -5.98 2.73
N LEU A 48 2.94 -5.33 3.79
CA LEU A 48 2.15 -5.98 4.83
C LEU A 48 0.67 -6.10 4.44
N SER A 49 0.25 -5.40 3.39
CA SER A 49 -1.12 -5.39 2.91
C SER A 49 -1.37 -6.54 1.96
N ARG A 50 -2.51 -7.19 2.11
CA ARG A 50 -2.97 -8.18 1.13
C ARG A 50 -3.68 -7.50 -0.03
N THR A 51 -3.60 -8.11 -1.19
CA THR A 51 -4.42 -7.69 -2.32
C THR A 51 -5.90 -7.85 -1.93
N PRO A 52 -6.74 -6.82 -2.11
CA PRO A 52 -8.17 -6.92 -1.85
C PRO A 52 -8.79 -8.08 -2.62
N ALA A 53 -9.77 -8.78 -2.00
CA ALA A 53 -10.41 -9.95 -2.61
C ALA A 53 -11.19 -9.61 -3.89
N ASP A 54 -11.65 -8.37 -4.00
CA ASP A 54 -12.38 -7.82 -5.16
C ASP A 54 -11.45 -7.24 -6.24
N ALA A 55 -10.14 -7.18 -5.98
CA ALA A 55 -9.19 -6.68 -6.95
C ALA A 55 -8.85 -7.72 -8.01
N ALA A 56 -8.65 -7.27 -9.23
CA ALA A 56 -8.12 -8.11 -10.29
C ALA A 56 -6.71 -8.60 -9.94
N LEU A 57 -6.37 -9.79 -10.42
CA LEU A 57 -5.04 -10.37 -10.22
C LEU A 57 -3.98 -9.51 -10.92
N ILE A 58 -2.93 -9.20 -10.20
CA ILE A 58 -1.81 -8.38 -10.71
C ILE A 58 -0.62 -9.29 -10.94
N TYR A 59 -0.17 -9.30 -12.19
CA TYR A 59 1.01 -10.04 -12.60
C TYR A 59 2.16 -9.08 -12.89
N VAL A 60 3.35 -9.49 -12.53
CA VAL A 60 4.58 -8.70 -12.75
C VAL A 60 5.65 -9.54 -13.44
N ILE A 61 6.44 -8.88 -14.26
CA ILE A 61 7.64 -9.46 -14.83
C ILE A 61 8.79 -9.24 -13.83
N PRO A 62 9.53 -10.29 -13.46
CA PRO A 62 10.70 -10.15 -12.60
C PRO A 62 11.70 -9.13 -13.14
N PRO A 63 12.47 -8.46 -12.29
CA PRO A 63 13.52 -7.57 -12.74
C PRO A 63 14.62 -8.36 -13.46
N MET A 64 15.27 -7.72 -14.44
CA MET A 64 16.43 -8.29 -15.12
C MET A 64 17.53 -8.63 -14.10
N GLY A 65 18.17 -9.77 -14.30
CA GLY A 65 19.23 -10.25 -13.41
C GLY A 65 18.73 -11.11 -12.24
N PHE A 66 17.41 -11.32 -12.14
CA PHE A 66 16.84 -12.22 -11.14
C PHE A 66 16.75 -13.68 -11.65
N GLU A 67 17.05 -13.90 -12.91
CA GLU A 67 16.99 -15.21 -13.53
C GLU A 67 18.16 -16.09 -13.05
N CYS A 68 17.86 -17.14 -12.31
CA CYS A 68 18.83 -18.18 -11.96
C CYS A 68 18.95 -19.26 -13.05
N SER A 69 17.96 -19.32 -13.97
CA SER A 69 17.93 -20.25 -15.11
C SER A 69 17.15 -19.67 -16.28
N SER A 70 17.39 -20.22 -17.47
CA SER A 70 16.66 -19.82 -18.69
C SER A 70 15.14 -20.06 -18.61
N GLU A 71 14.70 -20.99 -17.79
CA GLU A 71 13.27 -21.23 -17.54
C GLU A 71 12.66 -20.13 -16.65
N GLN A 72 13.40 -19.64 -15.67
CA GLN A 72 12.95 -18.59 -14.78
C GLN A 72 12.84 -17.23 -15.48
N ALA A 73 13.60 -16.98 -16.52
CA ALA A 73 13.53 -15.78 -17.32
C ALA A 73 12.15 -15.58 -18.02
N ARG A 74 11.36 -16.63 -18.14
CA ARG A 74 10.02 -16.61 -18.75
C ARG A 74 8.88 -16.61 -17.70
N GLN A 75 9.20 -16.61 -16.41
CA GLN A 75 8.19 -16.66 -15.37
C GLN A 75 7.53 -15.29 -15.19
N ILE A 76 6.24 -15.33 -14.95
CA ILE A 76 5.42 -14.20 -14.54
C ILE A 76 5.01 -14.43 -13.09
N TRP A 77 5.19 -13.44 -12.24
CA TRP A 77 4.84 -13.55 -10.83
C TRP A 77 3.47 -12.97 -10.56
N LEU A 78 2.67 -13.72 -9.81
CA LEU A 78 1.42 -13.22 -9.24
C LEU A 78 1.70 -12.51 -7.93
N LEU A 79 1.30 -11.26 -7.80
CA LEU A 79 1.42 -10.52 -6.56
C LEU A 79 0.40 -11.02 -5.53
N LYS A 80 0.88 -11.40 -4.35
CA LYS A 80 0.07 -11.78 -3.19
C LYS A 80 -0.03 -10.64 -2.16
N ALA A 81 0.88 -9.69 -2.23
CA ALA A 81 0.91 -8.50 -1.40
C ALA A 81 1.08 -7.26 -2.28
N LEU A 82 0.80 -6.11 -1.74
CA LEU A 82 0.90 -4.85 -2.48
C LEU A 82 2.35 -4.36 -2.52
N LEU A 83 2.69 -3.67 -3.59
CA LEU A 83 4.02 -3.08 -3.80
C LEU A 83 3.92 -1.56 -3.87
N TYR A 84 5.04 -0.89 -3.56
CA TYR A 84 5.19 0.52 -3.83
C TYR A 84 5.15 0.77 -5.35
N GLY A 85 4.43 1.80 -5.76
CA GLY A 85 4.24 2.15 -7.16
C GLY A 85 2.93 1.63 -7.79
N LEU A 86 2.23 0.71 -7.15
CA LEU A 86 0.89 0.31 -7.57
C LEU A 86 -0.16 1.35 -7.14
N ARG A 87 -1.11 1.64 -8.01
CA ARG A 87 -2.23 2.54 -7.69
C ARG A 87 -3.16 1.98 -6.63
N LEU A 88 -3.28 0.66 -6.59
CA LEU A 88 -4.12 -0.05 -5.64
C LEU A 88 -3.54 -0.09 -4.22
N SER A 89 -2.23 0.08 -4.07
CA SER A 89 -1.54 -0.10 -2.78
C SER A 89 -2.07 0.80 -1.67
N PRO A 90 -2.32 2.10 -1.87
CA PRO A 90 -2.89 2.95 -0.82
C PRO A 90 -4.26 2.48 -0.34
N LYS A 91 -5.15 2.10 -1.25
CA LYS A 91 -6.48 1.58 -0.92
C LYS A 91 -6.40 0.26 -0.14
N GLY A 92 -5.57 -0.66 -0.59
CA GLY A 92 -5.38 -1.95 0.07
C GLY A 92 -4.76 -1.81 1.46
N TRP A 93 -3.82 -0.88 1.63
CA TRP A 93 -3.25 -0.55 2.93
C TRP A 93 -4.31 0.03 3.88
N ASN A 94 -5.11 0.98 3.44
CA ASN A 94 -6.19 1.52 4.25
C ASN A 94 -7.12 0.42 4.76
N GLY A 95 -7.55 -0.48 3.89
CA GLY A 95 -8.39 -1.61 4.28
C GLY A 95 -7.73 -2.51 5.33
N THR A 96 -6.45 -2.83 5.15
CA THR A 96 -5.67 -3.63 6.10
C THR A 96 -5.52 -2.90 7.45
N PHE A 97 -5.18 -1.63 7.41
CA PHE A 97 -4.96 -0.82 8.62
C PHE A 97 -6.25 -0.63 9.43
N TYR A 98 -7.37 -0.42 8.76
CA TYR A 98 -8.68 -0.32 9.43
C TYR A 98 -9.02 -1.58 10.24
N VAL A 99 -8.71 -2.75 9.71
CA VAL A 99 -8.94 -4.01 10.42
C VAL A 99 -8.11 -4.11 11.70
N TYR A 100 -6.90 -3.57 11.70
CA TYR A 100 -6.05 -3.54 12.90
C TYR A 100 -6.51 -2.52 13.94
N LEU A 101 -7.12 -1.42 13.53
CA LEU A 101 -7.61 -0.38 14.43
C LEU A 101 -8.94 -0.74 15.10
N LEU A 102 -9.72 -1.60 14.51
CA LEU A 102 -11.03 -2.03 15.02
C LEU A 102 -10.90 -3.28 15.88
#